data_40f64d362d24dd1f67c64f24dc9cbaf8
#
_entry.id   40f64d362d24dd1f67c64f24dc9cbaf8
#
_cell.length_a   1.000
_cell.length_b   1.000
_cell.length_c   1.000
_cell.angle_alpha   90.00
_cell.angle_beta   90.00
_cell.angle_gamma   90.00
#
_symmetry.space_group_name_H-M   'P 1'
#
loop_
_entity.id
_entity.type
_entity.pdbx_description
1 polymer ?
#
loop_
_entity_poly.entity_id
_entity_poly.type
_entity_poly.pdbx_seq_one_letter_code
_entity_poly.pdbx_strand_id
1 'polypeptide(L)'
;MIIQSSAPPRVDLAGGTIDIWPLYLFHPGAITVNFAISLHARCRIETRDDGRIVLESRDRKVSFETNLSALEDLLQEERLELISKLVHFFKPTTGFHLIAESAAPAGAGLGGSSALAIACIGALNRMVGNRYDESKFVEIASNVESTVIRVPAGFQDYYPPLYGSVSAIHLRPDGLQREALDVDIDELERRIAICYTGEPRMSGINNWDIYKRHIDGDTEIFELFDAIRDSARNVRQGLLANDWTHVANTMLNAYPNRKRLAATITTPQMDQLVEKALANGAEAAKVCGAGGGGCIAFLCTPGRRADVERALATEEGVEVLDWKVAQEGLVVKETFE
;
A
#
# COMPACT_ATOMS: atom_id res chain seq x y z
N MET A 1 -22.09 -21.70 0.70
CA MET A 1 -21.13 -21.06 1.62
C MET A 1 -20.74 -19.70 1.07
N ILE A 2 -20.77 -18.70 1.93
CA ILE A 2 -20.36 -17.32 1.57
C ILE A 2 -19.18 -16.95 2.45
N ILE A 3 -18.08 -16.48 1.86
CA ILE A 3 -16.92 -15.95 2.57
C ILE A 3 -16.77 -14.49 2.21
N GLN A 4 -16.63 -13.63 3.21
CA GLN A 4 -16.37 -12.20 3.02
C GLN A 4 -15.07 -11.83 3.73
N SER A 5 -14.23 -11.07 3.07
CA SER A 5 -13.02 -10.54 3.65
C SER A 5 -12.84 -9.07 3.33
N SER A 6 -12.15 -8.38 4.21
CA SER A 6 -11.77 -6.98 4.01
C SER A 6 -10.38 -6.71 4.58
N ALA A 7 -9.62 -5.84 3.92
CA ALA A 7 -8.30 -5.43 4.34
C ALA A 7 -8.10 -3.94 4.04
N PRO A 8 -7.53 -3.14 4.97
CA PRO A 8 -7.28 -1.71 4.76
C PRO A 8 -6.03 -1.49 3.91
N PRO A 9 -5.99 -0.47 3.03
CA PRO A 9 -4.75 0.00 2.43
C PRO A 9 -3.94 0.84 3.43
N ARG A 10 -2.81 1.38 2.98
CA ARG A 10 -1.87 2.07 3.87
C ARG A 10 -1.45 3.45 3.35
N VAL A 11 -1.02 4.29 4.28
CA VAL A 11 -0.19 5.47 4.02
C VAL A 11 1.21 5.20 4.57
N ASP A 12 2.26 5.46 3.76
CA ASP A 12 3.65 5.40 4.22
C ASP A 12 4.11 6.78 4.70
N LEU A 13 4.59 6.87 5.95
CA LEU A 13 5.17 8.09 6.50
C LEU A 13 6.66 8.19 6.19
N ALA A 14 7.37 7.07 6.18
CA ALA A 14 8.79 7.05 5.89
C ALA A 14 9.28 5.65 5.47
N GLY A 15 10.40 5.57 4.77
CA GLY A 15 11.09 4.31 4.45
C GLY A 15 10.60 3.62 3.17
N GLY A 16 9.67 4.18 2.42
CA GLY A 16 9.21 3.58 1.17
C GLY A 16 10.34 3.44 0.13
N THR A 17 10.31 2.37 -0.66
CA THR A 17 11.28 1.91 -1.66
C THR A 17 12.45 1.10 -1.08
N ILE A 18 12.92 1.38 0.15
CA ILE A 18 14.01 0.59 0.75
C ILE A 18 13.59 -0.86 1.03
N ASP A 19 12.30 -1.14 1.12
CA ASP A 19 11.70 -2.42 1.45
C ASP A 19 11.67 -3.44 0.29
N ILE A 20 12.26 -3.09 -0.86
CA ILE A 20 12.38 -4.00 -1.99
C ILE A 20 13.59 -4.94 -1.75
N TRP A 21 13.34 -6.26 -1.80
CA TRP A 21 14.42 -7.25 -1.72
C TRP A 21 15.30 -7.20 -2.99
N PRO A 22 16.65 -7.26 -2.88
CA PRO A 22 17.46 -7.39 -1.66
C PRO A 22 17.99 -6.04 -1.14
N LEU A 23 17.50 -4.89 -1.59
CA LEU A 23 18.09 -3.55 -1.37
C LEU A 23 18.33 -3.27 0.11
N TYR A 24 17.35 -3.55 0.98
CA TYR A 24 17.46 -3.29 2.42
C TYR A 24 18.61 -4.06 3.12
N LEU A 25 19.09 -5.16 2.54
CA LEU A 25 20.19 -5.93 3.11
C LEU A 25 21.51 -5.13 3.16
N PHE A 26 21.64 -4.15 2.27
CA PHE A 26 22.81 -3.27 2.18
C PHE A 26 22.69 -2.02 3.05
N HIS A 27 21.55 -1.82 3.73
CA HIS A 27 21.26 -0.69 4.60
C HIS A 27 20.87 -1.15 6.00
N PRO A 28 21.83 -1.59 6.83
CA PRO A 28 21.56 -2.18 8.16
C PRO A 28 20.67 -1.27 9.02
N GLY A 29 19.62 -1.85 9.61
CA GLY A 29 18.64 -1.11 10.40
C GLY A 29 17.58 -0.41 9.57
N ALA A 30 17.43 -0.77 8.28
CA ALA A 30 16.33 -0.29 7.44
C ALA A 30 14.97 -0.66 8.04
N ILE A 31 14.07 0.30 8.02
CA ILE A 31 12.67 0.15 8.43
C ILE A 31 11.75 0.93 7.48
N THR A 32 10.47 0.55 7.46
CA THR A 32 9.40 1.42 6.94
C THR A 32 8.43 1.76 8.06
N VAL A 33 7.82 2.94 8.00
CA VAL A 33 6.80 3.39 8.95
C VAL A 33 5.54 3.74 8.19
N ASN A 34 4.44 3.09 8.54
CA ASN A 34 3.17 3.23 7.84
C ASN A 34 1.97 3.04 8.79
N PHE A 35 0.80 3.45 8.33
CA PHE A 35 -0.45 3.21 9.03
C PHE A 35 -1.54 2.78 8.06
N ALA A 36 -2.45 1.93 8.55
CA ALA A 36 -3.62 1.46 7.81
C ALA A 36 -4.73 2.51 7.83
N ILE A 37 -5.48 2.63 6.71
CA ILE A 37 -6.59 3.58 6.59
C ILE A 37 -7.90 2.89 6.18
N SER A 38 -9.03 3.51 6.51
CA SER A 38 -10.38 2.94 6.38
C SER A 38 -10.93 2.78 4.96
N LEU A 39 -10.11 2.96 3.93
CA LEU A 39 -10.49 2.76 2.52
C LEU A 39 -10.35 1.29 2.08
N HIS A 40 -11.08 0.40 2.71
CA HIS A 40 -10.88 -1.05 2.60
C HIS A 40 -11.04 -1.60 1.17
N ALA A 41 -10.16 -2.53 0.83
CA ALA A 41 -10.41 -3.50 -0.23
C ALA A 41 -11.25 -4.66 0.33
N ARG A 42 -12.16 -5.20 -0.50
CA ARG A 42 -13.08 -6.27 -0.10
C ARG A 42 -13.06 -7.39 -1.12
N CYS A 43 -13.23 -8.61 -0.64
CA CYS A 43 -13.44 -9.79 -1.46
C CYS A 43 -14.61 -10.60 -0.90
N ARG A 44 -15.52 -11.01 -1.76
CA ARG A 44 -16.63 -11.90 -1.44
C ARG A 44 -16.55 -13.12 -2.36
N ILE A 45 -16.63 -14.31 -1.78
CA ILE A 45 -16.70 -15.59 -2.48
C ILE A 45 -18.02 -16.25 -2.16
N GLU A 46 -18.75 -16.66 -3.19
CA GLU A 46 -19.94 -17.52 -3.10
C GLU A 46 -19.64 -18.84 -3.80
N THR A 47 -19.68 -19.95 -3.06
CA THR A 47 -19.43 -21.28 -3.66
C THR A 47 -20.57 -21.71 -4.56
N ARG A 48 -20.24 -22.52 -5.60
CA ARG A 48 -21.15 -23.01 -6.65
C ARG A 48 -20.95 -24.50 -6.86
N ASP A 49 -22.02 -25.22 -7.15
CA ASP A 49 -21.98 -26.67 -7.38
C ASP A 49 -21.79 -27.04 -8.88
N ASP A 50 -21.82 -26.02 -9.77
CA ASP A 50 -21.74 -26.23 -11.23
C ASP A 50 -20.32 -26.24 -11.80
N GLY A 51 -19.28 -26.15 -10.92
CA GLY A 51 -17.88 -26.16 -11.30
C GLY A 51 -17.38 -24.90 -12.01
N ARG A 52 -18.24 -23.86 -12.19
CA ARG A 52 -17.85 -22.59 -12.83
C ARG A 52 -17.08 -21.71 -11.84
N ILE A 53 -16.14 -20.94 -12.39
CA ILE A 53 -15.40 -19.89 -11.70
C ILE A 53 -15.75 -18.56 -12.37
N VAL A 54 -16.33 -17.66 -11.60
CA VAL A 54 -16.64 -16.28 -12.04
C VAL A 54 -15.78 -15.34 -11.22
N LEU A 55 -15.00 -14.48 -11.87
CA LEU A 55 -14.24 -13.41 -11.25
C LEU A 55 -14.84 -12.06 -11.66
N GLU A 56 -15.10 -11.19 -10.70
CA GLU A 56 -15.67 -9.86 -10.92
C GLU A 56 -14.87 -8.81 -10.13
N SER A 57 -14.47 -7.72 -10.79
CA SER A 57 -13.98 -6.49 -10.16
C SER A 57 -15.03 -5.41 -10.36
N ARG A 58 -15.69 -5.00 -9.27
CA ARG A 58 -16.79 -4.02 -9.34
C ARG A 58 -16.31 -2.62 -9.66
N ASP A 59 -15.24 -2.20 -9.04
CA ASP A 59 -14.62 -0.90 -9.24
C ASP A 59 -14.08 -0.73 -10.67
N ARG A 60 -13.53 -1.81 -11.25
CA ARG A 60 -13.03 -1.83 -12.63
C ARG A 60 -14.10 -2.18 -13.68
N LYS A 61 -15.28 -2.64 -13.26
CA LYS A 61 -16.39 -3.10 -14.12
C LYS A 61 -15.96 -4.18 -15.12
N VAL A 62 -15.19 -5.14 -14.65
CA VAL A 62 -14.65 -6.25 -15.45
C VAL A 62 -15.10 -7.57 -14.82
N SER A 63 -15.49 -8.52 -15.66
CA SER A 63 -15.75 -9.90 -15.26
C SER A 63 -15.10 -10.88 -16.22
N PHE A 64 -14.79 -12.07 -15.70
CA PHE A 64 -14.25 -13.21 -16.44
C PHE A 64 -14.86 -14.51 -15.92
N GLU A 65 -15.12 -15.46 -16.81
CA GLU A 65 -15.69 -16.76 -16.46
C GLU A 65 -14.87 -17.89 -17.06
N THR A 66 -14.59 -18.92 -16.27
CA THR A 66 -13.96 -20.17 -16.68
C THR A 66 -14.51 -21.33 -15.82
N ASN A 67 -13.89 -22.51 -15.91
CA ASN A 67 -14.27 -23.70 -15.17
C ASN A 67 -13.09 -24.27 -14.37
N LEU A 68 -13.38 -25.08 -13.36
CA LEU A 68 -12.37 -25.81 -12.59
C LEU A 68 -11.45 -26.68 -13.45
N SER A 69 -11.96 -27.23 -14.57
CA SER A 69 -11.17 -28.03 -15.51
C SER A 69 -10.24 -27.21 -16.41
N ALA A 70 -10.35 -25.87 -16.39
CA ALA A 70 -9.62 -24.93 -17.24
C ALA A 70 -8.94 -23.82 -16.42
N LEU A 71 -8.38 -24.13 -15.25
CA LEU A 71 -7.71 -23.18 -14.37
C LEU A 71 -6.55 -22.43 -15.04
N GLU A 72 -5.92 -23.02 -16.04
CA GLU A 72 -4.84 -22.39 -16.80
C GLU A 72 -5.31 -21.16 -17.61
N ASP A 73 -6.60 -21.08 -17.97
CA ASP A 73 -7.17 -19.93 -18.67
C ASP A 73 -7.06 -18.65 -17.81
N LEU A 74 -7.03 -18.78 -16.48
CA LEU A 74 -6.84 -17.66 -15.55
C LEU A 74 -5.53 -16.92 -15.80
N LEU A 75 -4.49 -17.62 -16.25
CA LEU A 75 -3.17 -17.01 -16.53
C LEU A 75 -3.16 -16.13 -17.78
N GLN A 76 -4.20 -16.20 -18.62
CA GLN A 76 -4.38 -15.40 -19.82
C GLN A 76 -5.27 -14.16 -19.58
N GLU A 77 -5.92 -14.04 -18.41
CA GLU A 77 -6.82 -12.94 -18.10
C GLU A 77 -6.02 -11.75 -17.54
N GLU A 78 -5.63 -10.82 -18.41
CA GLU A 78 -4.79 -9.66 -18.06
C GLU A 78 -5.56 -8.56 -17.31
N ARG A 79 -6.88 -8.43 -17.52
CA ARG A 79 -7.69 -7.37 -16.89
C ARG A 79 -7.91 -7.60 -15.39
N LEU A 80 -7.88 -8.87 -14.97
CA LEU A 80 -8.02 -9.33 -13.58
C LEU A 80 -6.78 -10.08 -13.10
N GLU A 81 -5.60 -9.77 -13.65
CA GLU A 81 -4.37 -10.56 -13.53
C GLU A 81 -4.02 -10.92 -12.07
N LEU A 82 -4.11 -9.98 -11.13
CA LEU A 82 -3.82 -10.24 -9.72
C LEU A 82 -4.77 -11.29 -9.13
N ILE A 83 -6.08 -11.13 -9.33
CA ILE A 83 -7.11 -12.04 -8.79
C ILE A 83 -6.96 -13.42 -9.44
N SER A 84 -6.80 -13.45 -10.76
CA SER A 84 -6.62 -14.68 -11.54
C SER A 84 -5.41 -15.48 -11.10
N LYS A 85 -4.27 -14.83 -10.89
CA LYS A 85 -3.05 -15.49 -10.40
C LYS A 85 -3.19 -15.99 -8.96
N LEU A 86 -3.87 -15.24 -8.09
CA LEU A 86 -4.18 -15.73 -6.74
C LEU A 86 -5.07 -16.95 -6.77
N VAL A 87 -6.15 -16.97 -7.58
CA VAL A 87 -7.02 -18.13 -7.74
C VAL A 87 -6.24 -19.32 -8.28
N HIS A 88 -5.40 -19.10 -9.30
CA HIS A 88 -4.55 -20.14 -9.86
C HIS A 88 -3.55 -20.70 -8.83
N PHE A 89 -2.99 -19.84 -7.96
CA PHE A 89 -2.09 -20.26 -6.87
C PHE A 89 -2.80 -21.15 -5.84
N PHE A 90 -4.02 -20.77 -5.41
CA PHE A 90 -4.77 -21.53 -4.40
C PHE A 90 -5.38 -22.82 -4.93
N LYS A 91 -5.59 -22.96 -6.24
CA LYS A 91 -6.16 -24.13 -6.92
C LYS A 91 -7.39 -24.67 -6.20
N PRO A 92 -8.49 -23.90 -6.15
CA PRO A 92 -9.73 -24.34 -5.52
C PRO A 92 -10.29 -25.57 -6.23
N THR A 93 -11.01 -26.42 -5.47
CA THR A 93 -11.64 -27.65 -5.98
C THR A 93 -13.16 -27.54 -6.10
N THR A 94 -13.73 -26.39 -5.75
CA THR A 94 -15.16 -26.10 -5.82
C THR A 94 -15.35 -24.88 -6.69
N GLY A 95 -16.40 -24.84 -7.53
CA GLY A 95 -16.78 -23.68 -8.31
C GLY A 95 -17.20 -22.50 -7.40
N PHE A 96 -17.03 -21.28 -7.86
CA PHE A 96 -17.36 -20.09 -7.07
C PHE A 96 -17.53 -18.84 -7.92
N HIS A 97 -18.18 -17.83 -7.33
CA HIS A 97 -18.16 -16.46 -7.80
C HIS A 97 -17.37 -15.61 -6.81
N LEU A 98 -16.27 -15.02 -7.27
CA LEU A 98 -15.44 -14.07 -6.52
C LEU A 98 -15.74 -12.66 -6.98
N ILE A 99 -16.14 -11.81 -6.05
CA ILE A 99 -16.41 -10.39 -6.26
C ILE A 99 -15.36 -9.60 -5.47
N ALA A 100 -14.60 -8.76 -6.14
CA ALA A 100 -13.57 -7.91 -5.56
C ALA A 100 -13.89 -6.44 -5.80
N GLU A 101 -13.54 -5.58 -4.83
CA GLU A 101 -13.67 -4.12 -4.93
C GLU A 101 -12.63 -3.42 -4.05
N SER A 102 -12.20 -2.23 -4.45
CA SER A 102 -11.33 -1.36 -3.65
C SER A 102 -11.96 0.00 -3.49
N ALA A 103 -12.02 0.51 -2.24
CA ALA A 103 -12.47 1.87 -1.97
C ALA A 103 -11.37 2.92 -2.22
N ALA A 104 -10.10 2.51 -2.28
CA ALA A 104 -9.01 3.41 -2.62
C ALA A 104 -9.00 3.69 -4.13
N PRO A 105 -8.78 4.94 -4.57
CA PRO A 105 -8.68 5.28 -5.99
C PRO A 105 -7.62 4.43 -6.70
N ALA A 106 -7.89 4.01 -7.92
CA ALA A 106 -6.93 3.23 -8.71
C ALA A 106 -5.66 4.05 -8.94
N GLY A 107 -4.49 3.43 -8.71
CA GLY A 107 -3.21 4.12 -8.85
C GLY A 107 -2.93 5.18 -7.77
N ALA A 108 -3.69 5.21 -6.68
CA ALA A 108 -3.55 6.20 -5.60
C ALA A 108 -2.21 6.16 -4.85
N GLY A 109 -1.44 5.09 -4.99
CA GLY A 109 -0.20 4.98 -4.21
C GLY A 109 -0.39 4.55 -2.75
N LEU A 110 -1.59 4.13 -2.40
CA LEU A 110 -1.98 3.74 -1.05
C LEU A 110 -1.89 2.22 -0.78
N GLY A 111 -1.27 1.45 -1.67
CA GLY A 111 -1.22 -0.02 -1.53
C GLY A 111 -2.57 -0.71 -1.76
N GLY A 112 -3.46 -0.11 -2.56
CA GLY A 112 -4.80 -0.68 -2.82
C GLY A 112 -4.76 -2.06 -3.47
N SER A 113 -3.82 -2.31 -4.39
CA SER A 113 -3.59 -3.63 -4.99
C SER A 113 -3.17 -4.67 -3.94
N SER A 114 -2.24 -4.29 -3.07
CA SER A 114 -1.73 -5.18 -2.01
C SER A 114 -2.80 -5.44 -0.94
N ALA A 115 -3.64 -4.44 -0.61
CA ALA A 115 -4.80 -4.64 0.25
C ALA A 115 -5.82 -5.59 -0.37
N LEU A 116 -6.06 -5.46 -1.69
CA LEU A 116 -6.92 -6.37 -2.43
C LEU A 116 -6.34 -7.79 -2.45
N ALA A 117 -5.01 -7.93 -2.67
CA ALA A 117 -4.33 -9.22 -2.61
C ALA A 117 -4.54 -9.89 -1.25
N ILE A 118 -4.31 -9.19 -0.14
CA ILE A 118 -4.49 -9.73 1.22
C ILE A 118 -5.96 -10.13 1.47
N ALA A 119 -6.93 -9.29 1.06
CA ALA A 119 -8.35 -9.64 1.18
C ALA A 119 -8.70 -10.90 0.37
N CYS A 120 -8.24 -10.99 -0.89
CA CYS A 120 -8.46 -12.18 -1.72
C CYS A 120 -7.76 -13.43 -1.15
N ILE A 121 -6.52 -13.30 -0.64
CA ILE A 121 -5.79 -14.39 0.00
C ILE A 121 -6.57 -14.90 1.22
N GLY A 122 -7.05 -14.01 2.09
CA GLY A 122 -7.83 -14.38 3.26
C GLY A 122 -9.08 -15.19 2.88
N ALA A 123 -9.85 -14.72 1.90
CA ALA A 123 -11.05 -15.40 1.44
C ALA A 123 -10.74 -16.75 0.74
N LEU A 124 -9.75 -16.79 -0.15
CA LEU A 124 -9.34 -18.01 -0.86
C LEU A 124 -8.75 -19.05 0.09
N ASN A 125 -7.89 -18.60 1.04
CA ASN A 125 -7.33 -19.50 2.05
C ASN A 125 -8.42 -20.13 2.91
N ARG A 126 -9.42 -19.35 3.32
CA ARG A 126 -10.58 -19.85 4.04
C ARG A 126 -11.37 -20.87 3.24
N MET A 127 -11.61 -20.59 1.95
CA MET A 127 -12.33 -21.46 1.02
C MET A 127 -11.65 -22.83 0.83
N VAL A 128 -10.31 -22.86 0.81
CA VAL A 128 -9.52 -24.11 0.64
C VAL A 128 -9.14 -24.77 1.97
N GLY A 129 -9.79 -24.41 3.08
CA GLY A 129 -9.62 -25.03 4.39
C GLY A 129 -8.42 -24.53 5.18
N ASN A 130 -8.05 -23.25 5.06
CA ASN A 130 -6.93 -22.62 5.78
C ASN A 130 -5.59 -23.34 5.54
N ARG A 131 -5.24 -23.53 4.28
CA ARG A 131 -4.02 -24.25 3.86
C ARG A 131 -2.73 -23.59 4.34
N TYR A 132 -2.73 -22.27 4.49
CA TYR A 132 -1.58 -21.47 4.88
C TYR A 132 -1.85 -20.69 6.16
N ASP A 133 -0.84 -20.57 7.02
CA ASP A 133 -0.88 -19.64 8.14
C ASP A 133 -0.83 -18.18 7.65
N GLU A 134 -1.46 -17.27 8.40
CA GLU A 134 -1.47 -15.84 8.06
C GLU A 134 -0.07 -15.23 7.94
N SER A 135 0.93 -15.78 8.66
CA SER A 135 2.33 -15.38 8.55
C SER A 135 2.91 -15.55 7.12
N LYS A 136 2.26 -16.38 6.28
CA LYS A 136 2.65 -16.60 4.90
C LYS A 136 1.96 -15.66 3.90
N PHE A 137 0.96 -14.90 4.33
CA PHE A 137 0.16 -14.07 3.42
C PHE A 137 0.99 -12.95 2.79
N VAL A 138 1.91 -12.33 3.53
CA VAL A 138 2.83 -11.32 2.98
C VAL A 138 3.71 -11.93 1.88
N GLU A 139 4.28 -13.10 2.12
CA GLU A 139 5.14 -13.81 1.17
C GLU A 139 4.36 -14.20 -0.10
N ILE A 140 3.15 -14.77 0.06
CA ILE A 140 2.29 -15.14 -1.06
C ILE A 140 1.91 -13.90 -1.87
N ALA A 141 1.43 -12.84 -1.21
CA ALA A 141 0.98 -11.61 -1.86
C ALA A 141 2.11 -10.95 -2.65
N SER A 142 3.30 -10.76 -2.02
CA SER A 142 4.44 -10.11 -2.67
C SER A 142 4.96 -10.89 -3.88
N ASN A 143 5.02 -12.22 -3.78
CA ASN A 143 5.46 -13.07 -4.90
C ASN A 143 4.47 -13.04 -6.06
N VAL A 144 3.16 -13.14 -5.78
CA VAL A 144 2.14 -13.07 -6.83
C VAL A 144 2.12 -11.67 -7.46
N GLU A 145 2.10 -10.61 -6.66
CA GLU A 145 2.07 -9.23 -7.18
C GLU A 145 3.32 -8.90 -7.99
N SER A 146 4.50 -9.39 -7.61
CA SER A 146 5.74 -9.22 -8.40
C SER A 146 5.60 -9.78 -9.82
N THR A 147 4.85 -10.88 -9.99
CA THR A 147 4.60 -11.44 -11.34
C THR A 147 3.61 -10.59 -12.15
N VAL A 148 2.73 -9.81 -11.49
CA VAL A 148 1.77 -8.89 -12.12
C VAL A 148 2.47 -7.62 -12.57
N ILE A 149 3.21 -6.98 -11.65
CA ILE A 149 3.91 -5.73 -11.93
C ILE A 149 5.24 -5.93 -12.69
N ARG A 150 5.70 -7.20 -12.80
CA ARG A 150 6.94 -7.64 -13.51
C ARG A 150 8.21 -6.99 -12.98
N VAL A 151 8.20 -6.60 -11.71
CA VAL A 151 9.34 -6.08 -10.95
C VAL A 151 9.22 -6.56 -9.50
N PRO A 152 10.32 -6.57 -8.72
CA PRO A 152 10.21 -6.91 -7.30
C PRO A 152 9.26 -5.96 -6.57
N ALA A 153 8.29 -6.51 -5.82
CA ALA A 153 7.39 -5.76 -4.97
C ALA A 153 8.06 -5.41 -3.64
N GLY A 154 7.77 -4.22 -3.10
CA GLY A 154 8.12 -3.87 -1.73
C GLY A 154 7.22 -4.57 -0.73
N PHE A 155 7.72 -4.80 0.48
CA PHE A 155 6.98 -5.58 1.49
C PHE A 155 6.05 -4.73 2.36
N GLN A 156 6.31 -3.44 2.50
CA GLN A 156 5.54 -2.57 3.40
C GLN A 156 4.04 -2.54 3.10
N ASP A 157 3.66 -2.76 1.84
CA ASP A 157 2.30 -2.61 1.35
C ASP A 157 1.35 -3.72 1.84
N TYR A 158 1.88 -4.83 2.38
CA TYR A 158 1.09 -5.98 2.82
C TYR A 158 0.86 -6.05 4.33
N TYR A 159 1.71 -5.40 5.14
CA TYR A 159 1.61 -5.45 6.59
C TYR A 159 0.40 -4.69 7.14
N PRO A 160 0.12 -3.43 6.75
CA PRO A 160 -1.07 -2.73 7.21
C PRO A 160 -2.38 -3.41 6.78
N PRO A 161 -2.52 -3.95 5.55
CA PRO A 161 -3.66 -4.76 5.18
C PRO A 161 -3.87 -5.99 6.08
N LEU A 162 -2.79 -6.63 6.51
CA LEU A 162 -2.86 -7.84 7.33
C LEU A 162 -3.11 -7.53 8.81
N TYR A 163 -2.51 -6.47 9.35
CA TYR A 163 -2.47 -6.24 10.79
C TYR A 163 -3.18 -4.97 11.26
N GLY A 164 -3.48 -4.03 10.37
CA GLY A 164 -4.04 -2.72 10.73
C GLY A 164 -3.09 -1.82 11.51
N SER A 165 -3.64 -0.73 12.06
CA SER A 165 -3.00 0.21 12.97
C SER A 165 -1.77 0.92 12.40
N VAL A 166 -0.87 1.41 13.27
CA VAL A 166 0.41 2.04 12.94
C VAL A 166 1.53 1.04 13.18
N SER A 167 2.45 0.93 12.22
CA SER A 167 3.52 -0.06 12.32
C SER A 167 4.85 0.46 11.80
N ALA A 168 5.94 -0.01 12.40
CA ALA A 168 7.25 -0.06 11.79
C ALA A 168 7.54 -1.50 11.32
N ILE A 169 8.05 -1.65 10.10
CA ILE A 169 8.47 -2.93 9.57
C ILE A 169 9.99 -2.93 9.53
N HIS A 170 10.61 -3.74 10.37
CA HIS A 170 12.04 -3.92 10.42
C HIS A 170 12.47 -4.88 9.32
N LEU A 171 13.36 -4.41 8.45
CA LEU A 171 13.84 -5.13 7.27
C LEU A 171 15.19 -5.76 7.61
N ARG A 172 15.18 -7.04 7.99
CA ARG A 172 16.35 -7.74 8.49
C ARG A 172 16.77 -8.90 7.58
N PRO A 173 18.05 -9.31 7.60
CA PRO A 173 18.50 -10.47 6.84
C PRO A 173 17.86 -11.79 7.28
N ASP A 174 17.48 -11.91 8.54
CA ASP A 174 16.82 -13.08 9.13
C ASP A 174 15.29 -13.08 9.01
N GLY A 175 14.74 -12.08 8.37
CA GLY A 175 13.31 -11.94 8.11
C GLY A 175 12.75 -10.56 8.43
N LEU A 176 11.52 -10.33 8.03
CA LEU A 176 10.81 -9.08 8.26
C LEU A 176 10.06 -9.16 9.59
N GLN A 177 10.20 -8.12 10.41
CA GLN A 177 9.55 -8.07 11.72
C GLN A 177 8.66 -6.84 11.82
N ARG A 178 7.36 -7.05 12.07
CA ARG A 178 6.44 -5.96 12.39
C ARG A 178 6.58 -5.56 13.84
N GLU A 179 6.67 -4.28 14.08
CA GLU A 179 6.49 -3.62 15.37
C GLU A 179 5.20 -2.79 15.32
N ALA A 180 4.22 -3.09 16.17
CA ALA A 180 3.09 -2.21 16.37
C ALA A 180 3.56 -0.98 17.15
N LEU A 181 3.31 0.21 16.63
CA LEU A 181 3.70 1.46 17.29
C LEU A 181 2.53 1.94 18.15
N ASP A 182 2.80 2.20 19.42
CA ASP A 182 1.87 2.87 20.32
C ASP A 182 1.91 4.37 20.08
N VAL A 183 1.00 4.84 19.23
CA VAL A 183 0.89 6.23 18.77
C VAL A 183 -0.47 6.77 19.15
N ASP A 184 -0.54 8.05 19.53
CA ASP A 184 -1.81 8.75 19.67
C ASP A 184 -2.54 8.84 18.32
N ILE A 185 -3.49 7.92 18.11
CA ILE A 185 -4.26 7.79 16.87
C ILE A 185 -5.08 9.06 16.60
N ASP A 186 -5.66 9.65 17.65
CA ASP A 186 -6.47 10.85 17.49
C ASP A 186 -5.60 12.03 17.04
N GLU A 187 -4.37 12.14 17.57
CA GLU A 187 -3.43 13.17 17.12
C GLU A 187 -2.95 12.90 15.69
N LEU A 188 -2.64 11.66 15.34
CA LEU A 188 -2.30 11.28 13.96
C LEU A 188 -3.42 11.70 12.98
N GLU A 189 -4.66 11.37 13.32
CA GLU A 189 -5.82 11.73 12.50
C GLU A 189 -6.05 13.25 12.43
N ARG A 190 -5.82 13.98 13.54
CA ARG A 190 -5.92 15.45 13.55
C ARG A 190 -4.83 16.14 12.73
N ARG A 191 -3.68 15.47 12.56
CA ARG A 191 -2.48 16.07 11.94
C ARG A 191 -2.30 15.70 10.47
N ILE A 192 -2.84 14.60 9.98
CA ILE A 192 -2.60 14.15 8.61
C ILE A 192 -3.77 14.47 7.70
N ALA A 193 -3.51 15.23 6.62
CA ALA A 193 -4.38 15.39 5.48
C ALA A 193 -3.86 14.54 4.31
N ILE A 194 -4.76 13.96 3.52
CA ILE A 194 -4.40 13.16 2.34
C ILE A 194 -5.21 13.66 1.15
N CYS A 195 -4.55 13.93 0.03
CA CYS A 195 -5.25 14.18 -1.23
C CYS A 195 -4.80 13.22 -2.33
N TYR A 196 -5.72 12.87 -3.20
CA TYR A 196 -5.45 12.22 -4.49
C TYR A 196 -5.35 13.30 -5.56
N THR A 197 -4.32 13.25 -6.39
CA THR A 197 -4.02 14.27 -7.42
C THR A 197 -4.96 14.23 -8.62
N GLY A 198 -5.84 13.22 -8.73
CA GLY A 198 -6.66 12.97 -9.91
C GLY A 198 -5.92 12.16 -11.00
N GLU A 199 -4.61 12.05 -10.92
CA GLU A 199 -3.79 11.30 -11.87
C GLU A 199 -3.29 9.97 -11.26
N PRO A 200 -3.62 8.81 -11.87
CA PRO A 200 -3.11 7.54 -11.39
C PRO A 200 -1.61 7.42 -11.65
N ARG A 201 -0.87 6.90 -10.68
CA ARG A 201 0.56 6.62 -10.84
C ARG A 201 0.81 5.38 -11.72
N MET A 202 1.96 5.36 -12.38
CA MET A 202 2.50 4.17 -13.06
C MET A 202 3.56 3.52 -12.16
N SER A 203 3.18 2.51 -11.38
CA SER A 203 3.93 1.97 -10.23
C SER A 203 5.23 1.21 -10.55
N GLY A 204 5.39 0.65 -11.75
CA GLY A 204 6.52 -0.26 -12.05
C GLY A 204 7.81 0.43 -12.50
N ILE A 205 7.70 1.54 -13.23
CA ILE A 205 8.85 2.11 -13.96
C ILE A 205 9.89 2.71 -13.00
N ASN A 206 9.46 3.54 -12.05
CA ASN A 206 10.39 4.20 -11.13
C ASN A 206 11.13 3.23 -10.23
N ASN A 207 10.43 2.21 -9.72
CA ASN A 207 11.03 1.24 -8.82
C ASN A 207 12.08 0.38 -9.51
N TRP A 208 11.88 0.01 -10.79
CA TRP A 208 12.84 -0.78 -11.54
C TRP A 208 14.13 -0.03 -11.81
N ASP A 209 14.05 1.23 -12.21
CA ASP A 209 15.23 2.06 -12.49
C ASP A 209 16.07 2.30 -11.23
N ILE A 210 15.41 2.63 -10.10
CA ILE A 210 16.07 2.80 -8.81
C ILE A 210 16.71 1.48 -8.35
N TYR A 211 15.98 0.35 -8.48
CA TYR A 211 16.47 -0.98 -8.16
C TYR A 211 17.74 -1.30 -8.97
N LYS A 212 17.70 -1.09 -10.28
CA LYS A 212 18.82 -1.36 -11.18
C LYS A 212 20.04 -0.52 -10.84
N ARG A 213 19.88 0.79 -10.64
CA ARG A 213 20.97 1.69 -10.25
C ARG A 213 21.61 1.26 -8.93
N HIS A 214 20.81 0.84 -7.94
CA HIS A 214 21.33 0.34 -6.67
C HIS A 214 22.18 -0.93 -6.88
N ILE A 215 21.68 -1.91 -7.64
CA ILE A 215 22.39 -3.17 -7.91
C ILE A 215 23.67 -2.93 -8.72
N ASP A 216 23.67 -1.96 -9.63
CA ASP A 216 24.85 -1.57 -10.41
C ASP A 216 25.90 -0.79 -9.58
N GLY A 217 25.62 -0.47 -8.31
CA GLY A 217 26.56 0.18 -7.40
C GLY A 217 26.61 1.70 -7.54
N ASP A 218 25.52 2.35 -7.97
CA ASP A 218 25.42 3.81 -8.01
C ASP A 218 25.53 4.38 -6.57
N THR A 219 26.63 5.10 -6.31
CA THR A 219 26.94 5.64 -4.99
C THR A 219 25.92 6.67 -4.51
N GLU A 220 25.38 7.50 -5.40
CA GLU A 220 24.34 8.47 -5.06
C GLU A 220 23.07 7.76 -4.56
N ILE A 221 22.66 6.69 -5.24
CA ILE A 221 21.50 5.89 -4.82
C ILE A 221 21.75 5.27 -3.46
N PHE A 222 22.93 4.74 -3.17
CA PHE A 222 23.28 4.20 -1.85
C PHE A 222 23.15 5.25 -0.75
N GLU A 223 23.70 6.45 -0.95
CA GLU A 223 23.59 7.56 0.00
C GLU A 223 22.14 7.97 0.24
N LEU A 224 21.32 8.01 -0.82
CA LEU A 224 19.89 8.32 -0.73
C LEU A 224 19.13 7.25 0.04
N PHE A 225 19.47 5.97 -0.12
CA PHE A 225 18.87 4.87 0.65
C PHE A 225 19.25 4.92 2.13
N ASP A 226 20.50 5.29 2.45
CA ASP A 226 20.92 5.53 3.84
C ASP A 226 20.13 6.70 4.45
N ALA A 227 19.91 7.78 3.71
CA ALA A 227 19.09 8.90 4.16
C ALA A 227 17.61 8.50 4.36
N ILE A 228 17.07 7.61 3.51
CA ILE A 228 15.70 7.06 3.66
C ILE A 228 15.62 6.21 4.92
N ARG A 229 16.59 5.32 5.17
CA ARG A 229 16.68 4.51 6.39
C ARG A 229 16.70 5.41 7.63
N ASP A 230 17.55 6.41 7.66
CA ASP A 230 17.71 7.29 8.82
C ASP A 230 16.46 8.13 9.05
N SER A 231 15.83 8.63 7.99
CA SER A 231 14.54 9.33 8.06
C SER A 231 13.46 8.45 8.66
N ALA A 232 13.36 7.19 8.24
CA ALA A 232 12.36 6.26 8.76
C ALA A 232 12.57 5.97 10.26
N ARG A 233 13.82 5.81 10.69
CA ARG A 233 14.17 5.63 12.11
C ARG A 233 13.81 6.86 12.94
N ASN A 234 14.07 8.05 12.43
CA ASN A 234 13.74 9.31 13.11
C ASN A 234 12.23 9.53 13.19
N VAL A 235 11.47 9.25 12.12
CA VAL A 235 10.00 9.30 12.16
C VAL A 235 9.45 8.33 13.21
N ARG A 236 9.95 7.07 13.26
CA ARG A 236 9.55 6.12 14.28
C ARG A 236 9.83 6.65 15.70
N GLN A 237 11.03 7.20 15.94
CA GLN A 237 11.39 7.75 17.25
C GLN A 237 10.49 8.91 17.66
N GLY A 238 10.22 9.84 16.73
CA GLY A 238 9.32 10.97 16.96
C GLY A 238 7.90 10.53 17.29
N LEU A 239 7.35 9.56 16.57
CA LEU A 239 6.02 9.02 16.83
C LEU A 239 5.92 8.38 18.22
N LEU A 240 6.89 7.54 18.61
CA LEU A 240 6.92 6.89 19.92
C LEU A 240 7.12 7.89 21.08
N ALA A 241 7.83 9.00 20.82
CA ALA A 241 8.02 10.06 21.78
C ALA A 241 6.88 11.09 21.80
N ASN A 242 5.87 10.95 20.94
CA ASN A 242 4.83 11.95 20.68
C ASN A 242 5.43 13.34 20.32
N ASP A 243 6.62 13.33 19.69
CA ASP A 243 7.32 14.54 19.23
C ASP A 243 7.01 14.81 17.76
N TRP A 244 5.87 15.40 17.52
CA TRP A 244 5.39 15.72 16.17
C TRP A 244 6.24 16.78 15.47
N THR A 245 6.93 17.64 16.21
CA THR A 245 7.89 18.59 15.62
C THR A 245 9.08 17.85 15.01
N HIS A 246 9.59 16.85 15.73
CA HIS A 246 10.65 16.01 15.20
C HIS A 246 10.20 15.21 13.96
N VAL A 247 8.97 14.67 13.98
CA VAL A 247 8.38 13.99 12.81
C VAL A 247 8.28 14.93 11.62
N ALA A 248 7.73 16.15 11.81
CA ALA A 248 7.57 17.15 10.76
C ALA A 248 8.92 17.55 10.13
N ASN A 249 9.90 17.88 10.96
CA ASN A 249 11.23 18.27 10.49
C ASN A 249 11.91 17.12 9.72
N THR A 250 11.75 15.89 10.20
CA THR A 250 12.31 14.71 9.52
C THR A 250 11.67 14.51 8.15
N MET A 251 10.33 14.54 8.06
CA MET A 251 9.61 14.39 6.79
C MET A 251 9.95 15.52 5.82
N LEU A 252 10.01 16.77 6.28
CA LEU A 252 10.37 17.92 5.46
C LEU A 252 11.76 17.75 4.84
N ASN A 253 12.76 17.34 5.65
CA ASN A 253 14.13 17.12 5.20
C ASN A 253 14.27 15.88 4.30
N ALA A 254 13.39 14.89 4.43
CA ALA A 254 13.39 13.69 3.59
C ALA A 254 12.83 13.94 2.18
N TYR A 255 11.95 14.91 2.01
CA TYR A 255 11.26 15.17 0.74
C TYR A 255 12.21 15.46 -0.42
N PRO A 256 13.22 16.36 -0.31
CA PRO A 256 14.21 16.58 -1.37
C PRO A 256 15.00 15.32 -1.75
N ASN A 257 15.41 14.52 -0.78
CA ASN A 257 16.12 13.27 -1.03
C ASN A 257 15.26 12.27 -1.82
N ARG A 258 13.96 12.22 -1.50
CA ARG A 258 13.01 11.39 -2.23
C ARG A 258 12.90 11.81 -3.70
N LYS A 259 12.87 13.10 -4.00
CA LYS A 259 12.84 13.64 -5.37
C LYS A 259 14.09 13.28 -6.17
N ARG A 260 15.26 13.17 -5.52
CA ARG A 260 16.54 12.82 -6.18
C ARG A 260 16.63 11.35 -6.59
N LEU A 261 15.83 10.45 -6.00
CA LEU A 261 15.84 9.03 -6.39
C LEU A 261 15.48 8.82 -7.87
N ALA A 262 14.47 9.54 -8.35
CA ALA A 262 14.09 9.57 -9.77
C ALA A 262 13.35 10.88 -10.08
N ALA A 263 13.60 11.45 -11.25
CA ALA A 263 12.98 12.71 -11.69
C ALA A 263 11.44 12.65 -11.79
N THR A 264 10.90 11.44 -11.88
CA THR A 264 9.47 11.16 -12.06
C THR A 264 8.72 10.88 -10.74
N ILE A 265 9.36 11.02 -9.57
CA ILE A 265 8.70 10.81 -8.28
C ILE A 265 7.66 11.88 -7.99
N THR A 266 7.91 13.13 -8.41
CA THR A 266 6.92 14.21 -8.34
C THR A 266 6.57 14.69 -9.73
N THR A 267 5.37 15.24 -9.88
CA THR A 267 4.94 15.99 -11.09
C THR A 267 4.86 17.47 -10.77
N PRO A 268 4.83 18.36 -11.77
CA PRO A 268 4.63 19.79 -11.52
C PRO A 268 3.36 20.08 -10.71
N GLN A 269 2.27 19.34 -10.94
CA GLN A 269 1.05 19.45 -10.17
C GLN A 269 1.28 19.06 -8.70
N MET A 270 1.99 17.95 -8.45
CA MET A 270 2.30 17.53 -7.08
C MET A 270 3.13 18.56 -6.33
N ASP A 271 4.13 19.17 -7.00
CA ASP A 271 4.95 20.22 -6.41
C ASP A 271 4.11 21.47 -6.07
N GLN A 272 3.19 21.90 -6.94
CA GLN A 272 2.24 22.98 -6.67
C GLN A 272 1.31 22.67 -5.50
N LEU A 273 0.80 21.43 -5.39
CA LEU A 273 -0.02 21.01 -4.26
C LEU A 273 0.76 21.05 -2.94
N VAL A 274 2.03 20.64 -2.97
CA VAL A 274 2.91 20.72 -1.79
C VAL A 274 3.13 22.16 -1.37
N GLU A 275 3.48 23.07 -2.30
CA GLU A 275 3.66 24.49 -2.00
C GLU A 275 2.37 25.12 -1.43
N LYS A 276 1.22 24.80 -2.03
CA LYS A 276 -0.08 25.27 -1.57
C LYS A 276 -0.42 24.78 -0.17
N ALA A 277 -0.18 23.50 0.13
CA ALA A 277 -0.41 22.92 1.45
C ALA A 277 0.48 23.56 2.52
N LEU A 278 1.79 23.73 2.23
CA LEU A 278 2.73 24.40 3.14
C LEU A 278 2.31 25.85 3.44
N ALA A 279 1.84 26.60 2.43
CA ALA A 279 1.34 27.96 2.61
C ALA A 279 0.05 28.03 3.47
N ASN A 280 -0.68 26.93 3.62
CA ASN A 280 -1.95 26.85 4.35
C ASN A 280 -1.88 26.09 5.68
N GLY A 281 -0.67 25.71 6.14
CA GLY A 281 -0.47 25.14 7.46
C GLY A 281 -0.03 23.69 7.51
N ALA A 282 0.38 23.09 6.37
CA ALA A 282 1.18 21.88 6.38
C ALA A 282 2.62 22.20 6.81
N GLU A 283 3.24 21.30 7.56
CA GLU A 283 4.65 21.37 8.00
C GLU A 283 5.53 20.50 7.11
N ALA A 284 4.98 19.42 6.57
CA ALA A 284 5.71 18.49 5.70
C ALA A 284 4.76 17.78 4.75
N ALA A 285 5.32 17.21 3.68
CA ALA A 285 4.61 16.42 2.69
C ALA A 285 5.33 15.09 2.41
N LYS A 286 4.55 14.07 2.04
CA LYS A 286 5.05 12.77 1.62
C LYS A 286 4.25 12.25 0.43
N VAL A 287 4.92 12.04 -0.69
CA VAL A 287 4.32 11.34 -1.82
C VAL A 287 4.15 9.85 -1.46
N CYS A 288 2.94 9.35 -1.60
CA CYS A 288 2.60 7.98 -1.25
C CYS A 288 3.04 6.98 -2.33
N GLY A 289 3.67 5.90 -1.91
CA GLY A 289 4.14 4.83 -2.78
C GLY A 289 5.28 5.25 -3.72
N ALA A 290 5.31 4.78 -4.97
CA ALA A 290 6.42 5.00 -5.91
C ALA A 290 6.48 6.42 -6.50
N GLY A 291 5.45 7.23 -6.33
CA GLY A 291 5.36 8.58 -6.89
C GLY A 291 4.92 8.60 -8.37
N GLY A 292 5.02 9.77 -9.00
CA GLY A 292 4.60 9.99 -10.38
C GLY A 292 3.09 10.16 -10.56
N GLY A 293 2.40 10.60 -9.53
CA GLY A 293 0.94 10.72 -9.39
C GLY A 293 0.46 10.03 -8.11
N GLY A 294 -0.84 9.84 -7.99
CA GLY A 294 -1.47 9.22 -6.81
C GLY A 294 -1.68 10.21 -5.67
N CYS A 295 -1.49 9.75 -4.43
CA CYS A 295 -1.75 10.54 -3.24
C CYS A 295 -0.50 11.23 -2.67
N ILE A 296 -0.76 12.35 -1.99
CA ILE A 296 0.19 13.04 -1.13
C ILE A 296 -0.41 13.10 0.27
N ALA A 297 0.36 12.68 1.27
CA ALA A 297 0.05 12.89 2.68
C ALA A 297 0.77 14.14 3.20
N PHE A 298 0.08 14.94 3.98
CA PHE A 298 0.60 16.18 4.57
C PHE A 298 0.51 16.10 6.08
N LEU A 299 1.61 16.35 6.76
CA LEU A 299 1.59 16.57 8.21
C LEU A 299 1.31 18.06 8.45
N CYS A 300 0.23 18.34 9.15
CA CYS A 300 -0.27 19.69 9.37
C CYS A 300 0.08 20.19 10.78
N THR A 301 0.27 21.50 10.93
CA THR A 301 0.31 22.18 12.23
C THR A 301 -0.96 21.86 13.03
N PRO A 302 -0.92 21.73 14.37
CA PRO A 302 -2.11 21.48 15.17
C PRO A 302 -3.26 22.44 14.84
N GLY A 303 -4.44 21.85 14.54
CA GLY A 303 -5.65 22.61 14.20
C GLY A 303 -5.72 23.15 12.76
N ARG A 304 -4.68 22.94 11.93
CA ARG A 304 -4.64 23.48 10.56
C ARG A 304 -5.00 22.46 9.47
N ARG A 305 -5.28 21.21 9.81
CA ARG A 305 -5.66 20.18 8.83
C ARG A 305 -6.80 20.64 7.92
N ALA A 306 -7.88 21.16 8.49
CA ALA A 306 -9.04 21.62 7.73
C ALA A 306 -8.73 22.79 6.77
N ASP A 307 -7.75 23.65 7.11
CA ASP A 307 -7.32 24.75 6.23
C ASP A 307 -6.55 24.19 5.02
N VAL A 308 -5.66 23.22 5.25
CA VAL A 308 -4.91 22.52 4.20
C VAL A 308 -5.89 21.79 3.27
N GLU A 309 -6.83 21.02 3.82
CA GLU A 309 -7.82 20.28 3.06
C GLU A 309 -8.68 21.20 2.18
N ARG A 310 -9.16 22.33 2.73
CA ARG A 310 -9.92 23.33 1.95
C ARG A 310 -9.10 23.94 0.83
N ALA A 311 -7.83 24.24 1.09
CA ALA A 311 -6.95 24.81 0.08
C ALA A 311 -6.70 23.82 -1.06
N LEU A 312 -6.45 22.53 -0.75
CA LEU A 312 -6.25 21.49 -1.74
C LEU A 312 -7.51 21.20 -2.56
N ALA A 313 -8.69 21.21 -1.93
CA ALA A 313 -9.98 20.97 -2.60
C ALA A 313 -10.35 22.04 -3.65
N THR A 314 -9.64 23.19 -3.71
CA THR A 314 -9.86 24.19 -4.76
C THR A 314 -9.14 23.87 -6.07
N GLU A 315 -8.25 22.88 -6.08
CA GLU A 315 -7.52 22.47 -7.29
C GLU A 315 -8.36 21.51 -8.13
N GLU A 316 -8.37 21.74 -9.43
CA GLU A 316 -9.14 20.92 -10.38
C GLU A 316 -8.61 19.47 -10.42
N GLY A 317 -9.53 18.52 -10.33
CA GLY A 317 -9.22 17.08 -10.35
C GLY A 317 -8.67 16.52 -9.03
N VAL A 318 -8.39 17.36 -8.05
CA VAL A 318 -7.88 16.91 -6.74
C VAL A 318 -9.03 16.48 -5.85
N GLU A 319 -8.88 15.31 -5.23
CA GLU A 319 -9.83 14.76 -4.24
C GLU A 319 -9.15 14.70 -2.87
N VAL A 320 -9.71 15.39 -1.87
CA VAL A 320 -9.29 15.23 -0.47
C VAL A 320 -9.99 13.99 0.08
N LEU A 321 -9.19 13.05 0.58
CA LEU A 321 -9.70 11.75 1.04
C LEU A 321 -10.26 11.87 2.46
N ASP A 322 -11.46 11.33 2.67
CA ASP A 322 -12.01 11.08 4.00
C ASP A 322 -11.51 9.71 4.50
N TRP A 323 -10.80 9.72 5.61
CA TRP A 323 -10.14 8.52 6.14
C TRP A 323 -10.03 8.56 7.66
N LYS A 324 -9.91 7.37 8.23
CA LYS A 324 -9.58 7.10 9.63
C LYS A 324 -8.50 6.03 9.68
N VAL A 325 -7.78 5.94 10.80
CA VAL A 325 -6.91 4.79 11.02
C VAL A 325 -7.74 3.53 11.15
N ALA A 326 -7.45 2.54 10.32
CA ALA A 326 -8.03 1.21 10.44
C ALA A 326 -7.25 0.42 11.51
N GLN A 327 -7.82 0.28 12.69
CA GLN A 327 -7.13 -0.41 13.79
C GLN A 327 -7.02 -1.92 13.56
N GLU A 328 -8.00 -2.50 12.86
CA GLU A 328 -7.99 -3.91 12.48
C GLU A 328 -7.46 -4.06 11.05
N GLY A 329 -6.69 -5.13 10.82
CA GLY A 329 -6.23 -5.53 9.49
C GLY A 329 -7.24 -6.43 8.78
N LEU A 330 -6.74 -7.55 8.26
CA LEU A 330 -7.57 -8.55 7.56
C LEU A 330 -8.67 -9.11 8.46
N VAL A 331 -9.90 -8.96 8.01
CA VAL A 331 -11.07 -9.60 8.62
C VAL A 331 -11.66 -10.58 7.63
N VAL A 332 -11.86 -11.84 8.05
CA VAL A 332 -12.51 -12.90 7.25
C VAL A 332 -13.73 -13.43 8.01
N LYS A 333 -14.88 -13.43 7.35
CA LYS A 333 -16.15 -13.94 7.88
C LYS A 333 -16.70 -15.00 6.95
N GLU A 334 -17.26 -16.07 7.53
CA GLU A 334 -17.88 -17.17 6.79
C GLU A 334 -19.32 -17.35 7.28
N THR A 335 -20.24 -17.54 6.33
CA THR A 335 -21.64 -17.83 6.61
C THR A 335 -22.10 -19.00 5.76
N PHE A 336 -22.91 -19.86 6.35
CA PHE A 336 -23.60 -20.97 5.66
C PHE A 336 -25.07 -20.57 5.50
N GLU A 337 -25.55 -20.53 4.27
CA GLU A 337 -26.98 -20.46 3.98
C GLU A 337 -27.56 -21.86 3.85
#